data_b1d4c800e0b1ea670be53a80bfa2a3b7
#
_entry.id   b1d4c800e0b1ea670be53a80bfa2a3b7
#
_cell.length_a   1.000
_cell.length_b   1.000
_cell.length_c   1.000
_cell.angle_alpha   90.00
_cell.angle_beta   90.00
_cell.angle_gamma   90.00
#
_symmetry.space_group_name_H-M   'P 1'
#
loop_
_entity.id
_entity.type
_entity.pdbx_description
1 polymer ?
#
loop_
_entity_poly.entity_id
_entity_poly.type
_entity_poly.pdbx_seq_one_letter_code
_entity_poly.pdbx_strand_id
1 'polypeptide(L)'
;MKLLHKYFSFNNYVLDAKVAQNEIGALYDSKAWFYDAWAYFTESKARYRALELAEIKNNQSIIEVAVGTGLMFSDIVQRNPNGQNIGIDISQGMLSKAKIRLSKHKNNNYSLSIGSAFNLKVNDASIDMLVNNYMFDLIPFNQMDSIIDEFYRVLKLKGKVML
;
A
#
# COMPACT_ATOMS: atom_id res chain seq x y z
N MET A 1 -17.00 -19.31 13.48
CA MET A 1 -16.04 -18.36 14.06
C MET A 1 -15.37 -18.83 15.38
N LYS A 2 -15.44 -20.12 15.77
CA LYS A 2 -14.81 -20.68 16.99
C LYS A 2 -13.67 -21.69 16.73
N LEU A 3 -13.28 -21.96 15.45
CA LEU A 3 -12.26 -22.98 15.12
C LEU A 3 -10.84 -22.41 14.88
N LEU A 4 -10.69 -21.12 14.64
CA LEU A 4 -9.37 -20.49 14.41
C LEU A 4 -8.62 -20.14 15.71
N HIS A 5 -9.32 -20.08 16.83
CA HIS A 5 -8.70 -19.74 18.14
C HIS A 5 -7.85 -20.88 18.74
N LYS A 6 -7.90 -22.09 18.18
CA LYS A 6 -7.22 -23.27 18.74
C LYS A 6 -5.79 -23.49 18.20
N TYR A 7 -5.41 -22.80 17.13
CA TYR A 7 -4.10 -23.00 16.47
C TYR A 7 -3.13 -21.82 16.56
N PHE A 8 -3.59 -20.67 17.02
CA PHE A 8 -2.74 -19.50 17.25
C PHE A 8 -2.94 -18.99 18.68
N SER A 9 -2.32 -19.68 19.64
CA SER A 9 -2.02 -19.10 20.94
C SER A 9 -0.87 -18.11 20.73
N PHE A 10 -1.18 -16.89 20.31
CA PHE A 10 -0.25 -15.77 20.40
C PHE A 10 -0.13 -15.39 21.87
N ASN A 11 0.84 -15.96 22.56
CA ASN A 11 1.34 -15.40 23.81
C ASN A 11 1.71 -13.94 23.58
N ASN A 12 1.00 -13.01 24.17
CA ASN A 12 1.29 -11.65 24.67
C ASN A 12 2.46 -10.82 24.06
N TYR A 13 2.85 -11.03 22.81
CA TYR A 13 3.84 -10.21 22.10
C TYR A 13 3.27 -9.65 20.81
N VAL A 14 2.08 -9.07 20.87
CA VAL A 14 1.70 -8.05 19.86
C VAL A 14 2.49 -6.81 20.26
N LEU A 15 3.56 -6.52 19.54
CA LEU A 15 4.24 -5.24 19.63
C LEU A 15 3.25 -4.20 19.10
N ASP A 16 2.53 -3.56 20.01
CA ASP A 16 1.67 -2.43 19.66
C ASP A 16 2.56 -1.34 19.03
N ALA A 17 2.12 -0.78 17.91
CA ALA A 17 2.87 0.25 17.22
C ALA A 17 3.06 1.45 18.16
N LYS A 18 4.29 1.65 18.65
CA LYS A 18 4.63 2.66 19.68
C LYS A 18 4.75 4.09 19.12
N VAL A 19 4.51 4.27 17.83
CA VAL A 19 4.70 5.58 17.16
C VAL A 19 3.33 6.22 16.93
N ALA A 20 3.14 7.45 17.42
CA ALA A 20 1.92 8.20 17.18
C ALA A 20 1.79 8.52 15.68
N GLN A 21 0.57 8.44 15.12
CA GLN A 21 0.31 8.63 13.68
C GLN A 21 0.87 9.93 13.10
N ASN A 22 0.88 11.01 13.88
CA ASN A 22 1.45 12.31 13.48
C ASN A 22 2.98 12.31 13.36
N GLU A 23 3.66 11.32 13.96
CA GLU A 23 5.12 11.19 13.93
C GLU A 23 5.62 10.23 12.85
N ILE A 24 4.73 9.34 12.36
CA ILE A 24 5.07 8.34 11.34
C ILE A 24 5.60 9.02 10.07
N GLY A 25 4.91 10.05 9.58
CA GLY A 25 5.34 10.79 8.38
C GLY A 25 6.75 11.38 8.51
N ALA A 26 7.02 12.08 9.61
CA ALA A 26 8.33 12.70 9.87
C ALA A 26 9.46 11.68 10.07
N LEU A 27 9.15 10.52 10.68
CA LEU A 27 10.11 9.44 10.86
C LEU A 27 10.56 8.85 9.51
N TYR A 28 9.61 8.64 8.59
CA TYR A 28 9.90 8.12 7.26
C TYR A 28 10.57 9.16 6.36
N ASP A 29 10.27 10.44 6.50
CA ASP A 29 10.95 11.52 5.77
C ASP A 29 12.46 11.53 6.05
N SER A 30 12.87 11.27 7.30
CA SER A 30 14.28 11.28 7.69
C SER A 30 15.08 10.03 7.30
N LYS A 31 14.41 8.88 7.11
CA LYS A 31 15.05 7.57 6.85
C LYS A 31 14.86 7.02 5.44
N ALA A 32 14.16 7.76 4.61
CA ALA A 32 13.72 7.31 3.29
C ALA A 32 14.83 6.80 2.35
N TRP A 33 16.08 7.27 2.48
CA TRP A 33 17.18 6.81 1.60
C TRP A 33 17.75 5.43 2.02
N PHE A 34 17.79 5.15 3.33
CA PHE A 34 18.28 3.87 3.86
C PHE A 34 17.26 2.76 3.60
N TYR A 35 15.97 3.10 3.67
CA TYR A 35 14.87 2.20 3.42
C TYR A 35 14.86 1.65 1.98
N ASP A 36 15.19 2.50 0.99
CA ASP A 36 15.24 2.09 -0.42
C ASP A 36 16.27 0.99 -0.70
N ALA A 37 17.47 1.13 -0.14
CA ALA A 37 18.52 0.14 -0.36
C ALA A 37 18.18 -1.19 0.33
N TRP A 38 17.65 -1.13 1.55
CA TRP A 38 17.30 -2.32 2.33
C TRP A 38 16.09 -3.06 1.71
N ALA A 39 15.03 -2.35 1.36
CA ALA A 39 13.85 -2.91 0.69
C ALA A 39 14.18 -3.52 -0.67
N TYR A 40 15.04 -2.88 -1.46
CA TYR A 40 15.46 -3.39 -2.76
C TYR A 40 16.15 -4.76 -2.67
N PHE A 41 17.01 -4.96 -1.68
CA PHE A 41 17.75 -6.22 -1.53
C PHE A 41 16.97 -7.32 -0.84
N THR A 42 16.10 -6.99 0.13
CA THR A 42 15.43 -7.99 0.96
C THR A 42 14.04 -8.38 0.44
N GLU A 43 13.34 -7.45 -0.20
CA GLU A 43 11.92 -7.60 -0.54
C GLU A 43 11.66 -7.85 -2.04
N SER A 44 12.70 -7.79 -2.89
CA SER A 44 12.54 -7.91 -4.34
C SER A 44 11.82 -9.20 -4.75
N LYS A 45 12.20 -10.34 -4.19
CA LYS A 45 11.58 -11.63 -4.51
C LYS A 45 10.12 -11.71 -4.06
N ALA A 46 9.83 -11.24 -2.84
CA ALA A 46 8.48 -11.21 -2.29
C ALA A 46 7.58 -10.28 -3.12
N ARG A 47 8.07 -9.10 -3.48
CA ARG A 47 7.37 -8.14 -4.33
C ARG A 47 7.03 -8.72 -5.71
N TYR A 48 8.01 -9.34 -6.39
CA TYR A 48 7.75 -9.97 -7.70
C TYR A 48 6.72 -11.09 -7.58
N ARG A 49 6.82 -11.92 -6.54
CA ARG A 49 5.84 -12.98 -6.32
C ARG A 49 4.44 -12.43 -6.03
N ALA A 50 4.33 -11.38 -5.24
CA ALA A 50 3.07 -10.70 -4.98
C ALA A 50 2.44 -10.14 -6.28
N LEU A 51 3.25 -9.50 -7.13
CA LEU A 51 2.81 -8.99 -8.44
C LEU A 51 2.36 -10.09 -9.42
N GLU A 52 2.98 -11.27 -9.37
CA GLU A 52 2.52 -12.44 -10.15
C GLU A 52 1.16 -12.93 -9.65
N LEU A 53 1.01 -13.07 -8.33
CA LEU A 53 -0.24 -13.54 -7.72
C LEU A 53 -1.38 -12.52 -7.84
N ALA A 54 -1.08 -11.23 -7.92
CA ALA A 54 -2.05 -10.18 -8.13
C ALA A 54 -2.75 -10.29 -9.49
N GLU A 55 -2.11 -10.89 -10.49
CA GLU A 55 -2.66 -11.04 -11.85
C GLU A 55 -3.19 -9.72 -12.42
N ILE A 56 -2.40 -8.65 -12.28
CA ILE A 56 -2.76 -7.32 -12.76
C ILE A 56 -3.08 -7.38 -14.26
N LYS A 57 -4.26 -6.89 -14.62
CA LYS A 57 -4.71 -6.75 -16.01
C LYS A 57 -4.68 -5.27 -16.40
N ASN A 58 -4.34 -5.01 -17.66
CA ASN A 58 -4.41 -3.65 -18.18
C ASN A 58 -5.86 -3.13 -18.21
N ASN A 59 -6.06 -1.83 -18.07
CA ASN A 59 -7.35 -1.12 -17.96
C ASN A 59 -8.08 -1.30 -16.61
N GLN A 60 -7.42 -1.72 -15.55
CA GLN A 60 -8.00 -1.75 -14.20
C GLN A 60 -7.87 -0.39 -13.51
N SER A 61 -8.76 -0.14 -12.53
CA SER A 61 -8.60 0.91 -11.53
C SER A 61 -7.90 0.31 -10.31
N ILE A 62 -6.64 0.70 -10.08
CA ILE A 62 -5.80 0.16 -9.01
C ILE A 62 -5.40 1.29 -8.06
N ILE A 63 -5.52 1.05 -6.77
CA ILE A 63 -4.98 1.94 -5.74
C ILE A 63 -3.91 1.22 -4.93
N GLU A 64 -2.75 1.85 -4.76
CA GLU A 64 -1.76 1.44 -3.76
C GLU A 64 -1.77 2.41 -2.58
N VAL A 65 -1.98 1.87 -1.39
CA VAL A 65 -2.01 2.60 -0.13
C VAL A 65 -0.66 2.41 0.57
N ALA A 66 -0.06 3.50 1.01
CA ALA A 66 1.31 3.57 1.52
C ALA A 66 2.36 3.17 0.46
N VAL A 67 2.38 3.92 -0.65
CA VAL A 67 3.28 3.63 -1.80
C VAL A 67 4.76 3.74 -1.45
N GLY A 68 5.13 4.39 -0.34
CA GLY A 68 6.51 4.64 0.03
C GLY A 68 7.29 5.31 -1.09
N THR A 69 8.45 4.76 -1.43
CA THR A 69 9.29 5.28 -2.52
C THR A 69 8.83 4.85 -3.93
N GLY A 70 7.69 4.17 -4.03
CA GLY A 70 7.04 3.81 -5.30
C GLY A 70 7.61 2.59 -6.01
N LEU A 71 8.29 1.67 -5.31
CA LEU A 71 8.86 0.45 -5.91
C LEU A 71 7.77 -0.43 -6.52
N MET A 72 6.78 -0.84 -5.72
CA MET A 72 5.67 -1.65 -6.16
C MET A 72 4.78 -0.87 -7.13
N PHE A 73 4.51 0.40 -6.82
CA PHE A 73 3.66 1.25 -7.66
C PHE A 73 4.22 1.44 -9.08
N SER A 74 5.54 1.56 -9.23
CA SER A 74 6.18 1.61 -10.55
C SER A 74 5.94 0.34 -11.37
N ASP A 75 5.98 -0.83 -10.74
CA ASP A 75 5.71 -2.11 -11.39
C ASP A 75 4.22 -2.26 -11.76
N ILE A 76 3.31 -1.77 -10.90
CA ILE A 76 1.86 -1.71 -11.17
C ILE A 76 1.59 -0.83 -12.39
N VAL A 77 2.11 0.40 -12.39
CA VAL A 77 1.93 1.36 -13.49
C VAL A 77 2.45 0.81 -14.81
N GLN A 78 3.56 0.08 -14.81
CA GLN A 78 4.10 -0.56 -16.00
C GLN A 78 3.19 -1.68 -16.54
N ARG A 79 2.52 -2.44 -15.66
CA ARG A 79 1.62 -3.55 -16.03
C ARG A 79 0.21 -3.07 -16.42
N ASN A 80 -0.18 -1.88 -15.96
CA ASN A 80 -1.50 -1.30 -16.18
C ASN A 80 -1.40 0.10 -16.84
N PRO A 81 -0.74 0.23 -17.99
CA PRO A 81 -0.44 1.54 -18.60
C PRO A 81 -1.68 2.31 -19.02
N ASN A 82 -2.76 1.64 -19.42
CA ASN A 82 -4.01 2.25 -19.88
C ASN A 82 -5.10 2.29 -18.80
N GLY A 83 -4.83 1.71 -17.62
CA GLY A 83 -5.76 1.77 -16.50
C GLY A 83 -5.56 3.02 -15.65
N GLN A 84 -6.35 3.16 -14.61
CA GLN A 84 -6.19 4.19 -13.61
C GLN A 84 -5.33 3.67 -12.46
N ASN A 85 -4.18 4.30 -12.20
CA ASN A 85 -3.30 3.92 -11.10
C ASN A 85 -3.22 5.07 -10.10
N ILE A 86 -3.64 4.82 -8.86
CA ILE A 86 -3.69 5.81 -7.78
C ILE A 86 -2.71 5.38 -6.71
N GLY A 87 -1.74 6.22 -6.38
CA GLY A 87 -0.80 6.01 -5.30
C GLY A 87 -1.00 7.02 -4.19
N ILE A 88 -1.12 6.57 -2.96
CA ILE A 88 -1.21 7.45 -1.80
C ILE A 88 -0.17 7.11 -0.75
N ASP A 89 0.32 8.13 -0.06
CA ASP A 89 1.17 7.99 1.11
C ASP A 89 0.93 9.16 2.07
N ILE A 90 1.20 8.95 3.35
CA ILE A 90 1.10 10.01 4.36
C ILE A 90 2.35 10.90 4.36
N SER A 91 3.47 10.40 3.85
CA SER A 91 4.77 11.08 3.82
C SER A 91 5.00 11.82 2.50
N GLN A 92 5.19 13.13 2.58
CA GLN A 92 5.57 13.94 1.41
C GLN A 92 6.96 13.57 0.89
N GLY A 93 7.89 13.18 1.77
CA GLY A 93 9.24 12.76 1.40
C GLY A 93 9.22 11.47 0.58
N MET A 94 8.38 10.49 0.97
CA MET A 94 8.17 9.26 0.22
C MET A 94 7.57 9.53 -1.16
N LEU A 95 6.52 10.34 -1.23
CA LEU A 95 5.89 10.73 -2.50
C LEU A 95 6.86 11.46 -3.45
N SER A 96 7.75 12.28 -2.92
CA SER A 96 8.78 12.95 -3.74
C SER A 96 9.70 11.95 -4.41
N LYS A 97 10.13 10.90 -3.70
CA LYS A 97 10.94 9.80 -4.25
C LYS A 97 10.14 8.95 -5.23
N ALA A 98 8.89 8.60 -4.89
CA ALA A 98 8.00 7.89 -5.79
C ALA A 98 7.83 8.67 -7.12
N LYS A 99 7.64 9.98 -7.07
CA LYS A 99 7.53 10.84 -8.26
C LYS A 99 8.78 10.78 -9.14
N ILE A 100 9.97 10.82 -8.54
CA ILE A 100 11.24 10.67 -9.29
C ILE A 100 11.29 9.30 -9.95
N ARG A 101 10.97 8.23 -9.21
CA ARG A 101 10.97 6.85 -9.74
C ARG A 101 10.01 6.68 -10.92
N LEU A 102 8.81 7.25 -10.81
CA LEU A 102 7.77 7.15 -11.83
C LEU A 102 7.96 8.10 -13.02
N SER A 103 8.92 9.02 -12.97
CA SER A 103 9.19 9.95 -14.07
C SER A 103 9.51 9.26 -15.41
N LYS A 104 9.98 8.00 -15.37
CA LYS A 104 10.20 7.15 -16.55
C LYS A 104 8.91 6.67 -17.22
N HIS A 105 7.77 6.69 -16.51
CA HIS A 105 6.46 6.24 -17.01
C HIS A 105 5.58 7.44 -17.48
N LYS A 106 6.16 8.38 -18.20
CA LYS A 106 5.51 9.68 -18.57
C LYS A 106 4.19 9.53 -19.33
N ASN A 107 4.02 8.45 -20.07
CA ASN A 107 2.85 8.21 -20.91
C ASN A 107 1.80 7.31 -20.21
N ASN A 108 2.04 6.88 -18.99
CA ASN A 108 1.14 6.01 -18.28
C ASN A 108 0.19 6.83 -17.40
N ASN A 109 -1.04 6.34 -17.24
CA ASN A 109 -2.04 7.00 -16.41
C ASN A 109 -1.82 6.67 -14.92
N TYR A 110 -1.27 7.61 -14.18
CA TYR A 110 -1.12 7.50 -12.72
C TYR A 110 -1.22 8.84 -12.01
N SER A 111 -1.56 8.78 -10.73
CA SER A 111 -1.54 9.92 -9.83
C SER A 111 -0.87 9.54 -8.49
N LEU A 112 -0.19 10.51 -7.89
CA LEU A 112 0.40 10.40 -6.56
C LEU A 112 -0.12 11.55 -5.70
N SER A 113 -0.62 11.24 -4.52
CA SER A 113 -1.15 12.25 -3.60
C SER A 113 -0.92 11.88 -2.12
N ILE A 114 -0.83 12.91 -1.28
CA ILE A 114 -0.91 12.71 0.17
C ILE A 114 -2.30 12.20 0.52
N GLY A 115 -2.35 11.14 1.33
CA GLY A 115 -3.60 10.54 1.77
C GLY A 115 -3.40 9.60 2.94
N SER A 116 -4.50 9.30 3.61
CA SER A 116 -4.54 8.37 4.74
C SER A 116 -5.32 7.12 4.36
N ALA A 117 -4.89 5.96 4.84
CA ALA A 117 -5.60 4.69 4.70
C ALA A 117 -6.99 4.70 5.35
N PHE A 118 -7.23 5.60 6.30
CA PHE A 118 -8.51 5.76 7.00
C PHE A 118 -9.57 6.52 6.19
N ASN A 119 -9.19 7.20 5.12
CA ASN A 119 -10.10 8.01 4.31
C ASN A 119 -9.52 8.19 2.89
N LEU A 120 -9.79 7.22 2.03
CA LEU A 120 -9.35 7.21 0.65
C LEU A 120 -10.25 8.14 -0.18
N LYS A 121 -9.64 9.10 -0.88
CA LYS A 121 -10.35 10.09 -1.69
C LYS A 121 -10.77 9.52 -3.05
N VAL A 122 -11.43 8.36 -3.04
CA VAL A 122 -12.00 7.69 -4.19
C VAL A 122 -13.46 7.28 -3.88
N ASN A 123 -14.26 7.12 -4.93
CA ASN A 123 -15.67 6.75 -4.79
C ASN A 123 -15.82 5.32 -4.26
N ASP A 124 -16.98 5.04 -3.67
CA ASP A 124 -17.39 3.68 -3.28
C ASP A 124 -17.39 2.78 -4.51
N ALA A 125 -17.03 1.52 -4.30
CA ALA A 125 -17.06 0.47 -5.33
C ALA A 125 -16.44 0.89 -6.68
N SER A 126 -15.32 1.64 -6.65
CA SER A 126 -14.66 2.19 -7.85
C SER A 126 -13.35 1.50 -8.20
N ILE A 127 -12.78 0.72 -7.29
CA ILE A 127 -11.44 0.13 -7.39
C ILE A 127 -11.53 -1.37 -7.70
N ASP A 128 -10.82 -1.82 -8.74
CA ASP A 128 -10.71 -3.24 -9.11
C ASP A 128 -9.71 -3.99 -8.23
N MET A 129 -8.63 -3.29 -7.82
CA MET A 129 -7.58 -3.86 -6.98
C MET A 129 -7.02 -2.80 -6.02
N LEU A 130 -6.96 -3.16 -4.74
CA LEU A 130 -6.26 -2.40 -3.72
C LEU A 130 -4.99 -3.15 -3.32
N VAL A 131 -3.88 -2.42 -3.29
CA VAL A 131 -2.56 -2.94 -2.91
C VAL A 131 -2.10 -2.20 -1.66
N ASN A 132 -1.62 -2.94 -0.69
CA ASN A 132 -0.98 -2.40 0.50
C ASN A 132 0.13 -3.34 0.95
N ASN A 133 1.34 -2.80 1.13
CA ASN A 133 2.49 -3.57 1.59
C ASN A 133 3.12 -2.88 2.80
N TYR A 134 3.45 -3.66 3.82
CA TYR A 134 4.24 -3.22 4.98
C TYR A 134 3.72 -1.98 5.73
N MET A 135 2.39 -1.80 5.78
CA MET A 135 1.77 -0.71 6.52
C MET A 135 1.10 -1.21 7.81
N PHE A 136 0.44 -2.37 7.76
CA PHE A 136 -0.36 -2.85 8.89
C PHE A 136 0.45 -3.10 10.16
N ASP A 137 1.72 -3.44 10.06
CA ASP A 137 2.65 -3.58 11.18
C ASP A 137 2.93 -2.25 11.91
N LEU A 138 2.59 -1.12 11.29
CA LEU A 138 2.71 0.23 11.85
C LEU A 138 1.40 0.74 12.45
N ILE A 139 0.30 0.00 12.31
CA ILE A 139 -1.03 0.43 12.72
C ILE A 139 -1.41 -0.26 14.04
N PRO A 140 -1.85 0.49 15.07
CA PRO A 140 -2.40 -0.09 16.28
C PRO A 140 -3.56 -1.03 15.97
N PHE A 141 -3.60 -2.19 16.63
CA PHE A 141 -4.57 -3.25 16.35
C PHE A 141 -6.03 -2.75 16.41
N ASN A 142 -6.34 -1.88 17.37
CA ASN A 142 -7.67 -1.30 17.54
C ASN A 142 -8.10 -0.33 16.41
N GLN A 143 -7.22 0.00 15.49
CA GLN A 143 -7.50 0.87 14.34
C GLN A 143 -7.57 0.11 13.01
N MET A 144 -7.16 -1.16 12.98
CA MET A 144 -7.09 -1.95 11.75
C MET A 144 -8.47 -2.14 11.11
N ASP A 145 -9.52 -2.37 11.92
CA ASP A 145 -10.89 -2.56 11.42
C ASP A 145 -11.36 -1.36 10.61
N SER A 146 -11.07 -0.13 11.06
CA SER A 146 -11.45 1.09 10.33
C SER A 146 -10.78 1.20 8.95
N ILE A 147 -9.54 0.71 8.82
CA ILE A 147 -8.83 0.67 7.53
C ILE A 147 -9.43 -0.42 6.63
N ILE A 148 -9.74 -1.58 7.19
CA ILE A 148 -10.36 -2.68 6.45
C ILE A 148 -11.73 -2.28 5.93
N ASP A 149 -12.55 -1.58 6.73
CA ASP A 149 -13.84 -1.05 6.32
C ASP A 149 -13.70 -0.06 5.16
N GLU A 150 -12.69 0.81 5.22
CA GLU A 150 -12.40 1.77 4.15
C GLU A 150 -11.92 1.07 2.87
N PHE A 151 -11.09 0.03 2.99
CA PHE A 151 -10.67 -0.80 1.85
C PHE A 151 -11.88 -1.50 1.22
N TYR A 152 -12.78 -2.04 2.05
CA TYR A 152 -14.02 -2.66 1.58
C TYR A 152 -14.92 -1.67 0.87
N ARG A 153 -15.08 -0.44 1.39
CA ARG A 153 -15.90 0.61 0.79
C ARG A 153 -15.51 0.93 -0.65
N VAL A 154 -14.21 1.06 -0.91
CA VAL A 154 -13.71 1.49 -2.22
C VAL A 154 -13.67 0.37 -3.27
N LEU A 155 -13.64 -0.89 -2.84
CA LEU A 155 -13.54 -2.02 -3.74
C LEU A 155 -14.85 -2.31 -4.46
N LYS A 156 -14.76 -2.56 -5.76
CA LYS A 156 -15.85 -3.10 -6.55
C LYS A 156 -16.26 -4.49 -6.05
N LEU A 157 -17.49 -4.91 -6.38
CA LEU A 157 -17.90 -6.31 -6.21
C LEU A 157 -16.89 -7.21 -6.95
N LYS A 158 -16.30 -8.20 -6.26
CA LYS A 158 -15.20 -9.06 -6.72
C LYS A 158 -13.86 -8.34 -6.92
N GLY A 159 -13.71 -7.11 -6.44
CA GLY A 159 -12.41 -6.45 -6.34
C GLY A 159 -11.44 -7.24 -5.47
N LYS A 160 -10.16 -7.12 -5.74
CA LYS A 160 -9.10 -7.87 -5.04
C LYS A 160 -8.35 -6.95 -4.07
N VAL A 161 -7.94 -7.51 -2.94
CA VAL A 161 -6.95 -6.90 -2.04
C VAL A 161 -5.67 -7.71 -2.10
N MET A 162 -4.53 -7.03 -2.19
CA MET A 162 -3.20 -7.60 -2.00
C MET A 162 -2.58 -6.93 -0.77
N LEU A 163 -2.28 -7.74 0.25
CA LEU A 163 -1.64 -7.34 1.51
C LEU A 163 -0.30 -8.03 1.67
#